data_929d7bf262abf248dad25220877b238b
#
_entry.id   929d7bf262abf248dad25220877b238b
#
_cell.length_a   1.000
_cell.length_b   1.000
_cell.length_c   1.000
_cell.angle_alpha   90.00
_cell.angle_beta   90.00
_cell.angle_gamma   90.00
#
_symmetry.space_group_name_H-M   'P 1'
#
loop_
_entity.id
_entity.type
_entity.pdbx_description
1 polymer ?
#
loop_
_entity_poly.entity_id
_entity_poly.type
_entity_poly.pdbx_seq_one_letter_code
_entity_poly.pdbx_strand_id
1 'polypeptide(L)'
;MATLRLIATLQDEHYPVDEVERLVSQDVSLSYRVLRCINSSYYHLPRKVDSIRQGIVILGLERLRQLCTLAALQGLDNRPPSLFVTAMARARMCEQLGRLGGDAQTGPYFITGLFSMLDVLTGLPIARLVEELPLAPQVVRALVAEEGTLGSVLKCARAYERAAWQQIAHANLAPELIRAAYVDAVFWAEEAQTTLSA
;
A
#
# COMPACT_ATOMS: atom_id res chain seq x y z
N MET A 1 -10.02 -6.59 -14.36
CA MET A 1 -9.49 -5.53 -15.29
C MET A 1 -9.88 -4.11 -14.86
N ALA A 2 -11.15 -3.84 -14.50
CA ALA A 2 -11.57 -2.49 -14.04
C ALA A 2 -10.80 -2.03 -12.77
N THR A 3 -10.66 -2.91 -11.79
CA THR A 3 -9.94 -2.62 -10.54
C THR A 3 -8.46 -2.23 -10.77
N LEU A 4 -7.76 -2.94 -11.65
CA LEU A 4 -6.36 -2.61 -11.97
C LEU A 4 -6.24 -1.25 -12.66
N ARG A 5 -7.16 -0.91 -13.56
CA ARG A 5 -7.20 0.42 -14.19
C ARG A 5 -7.46 1.53 -13.18
N LEU A 6 -8.41 1.30 -12.25
CA LEU A 6 -8.66 2.24 -11.16
C LEU A 6 -7.41 2.47 -10.32
N ILE A 7 -6.73 1.39 -9.90
CA ILE A 7 -5.49 1.46 -9.14
C ILE A 7 -4.41 2.22 -9.93
N ALA A 8 -4.29 1.93 -11.23
CA ALA A 8 -3.36 2.62 -12.11
C ALA A 8 -3.59 4.13 -12.12
N THR A 9 -4.84 4.55 -12.32
CA THR A 9 -5.21 5.98 -12.30
C THR A 9 -4.93 6.63 -10.95
N LEU A 10 -5.17 5.93 -9.84
CA LEU A 10 -4.88 6.41 -8.50
C LEU A 10 -3.36 6.59 -8.24
N GLN A 11 -2.50 5.85 -8.94
CA GLN A 11 -1.04 5.96 -8.79
C GLN A 11 -0.40 7.03 -9.68
N ASP A 12 -1.13 7.62 -10.60
CA ASP A 12 -0.64 8.74 -11.41
C ASP A 12 -0.54 10.01 -10.55
N GLU A 13 0.71 10.41 -10.26
CA GLU A 13 1.01 11.61 -9.45
C GLU A 13 0.49 12.90 -10.09
N HIS A 14 0.35 12.92 -11.42
CA HIS A 14 -0.15 14.06 -12.18
C HIS A 14 -1.68 14.14 -12.19
N TYR A 15 -2.36 13.13 -11.66
CA TYR A 15 -3.82 13.10 -11.66
C TYR A 15 -4.38 14.11 -10.65
N PRO A 16 -5.20 15.09 -11.10
CA PRO A 16 -5.68 16.18 -10.24
C PRO A 16 -6.46 15.67 -9.02
N VAL A 17 -6.34 16.37 -7.90
CA VAL A 17 -7.03 16.03 -6.63
C VAL A 17 -8.54 15.89 -6.83
N ASP A 18 -9.16 16.84 -7.56
CA ASP A 18 -10.60 16.84 -7.81
C ASP A 18 -11.05 15.65 -8.66
N GLU A 19 -10.18 15.18 -9.56
CA GLU A 19 -10.47 13.99 -10.37
C GLU A 19 -10.35 12.70 -9.54
N VAL A 20 -9.38 12.62 -8.61
CA VAL A 20 -9.28 11.50 -7.66
C VAL A 20 -10.53 11.44 -6.80
N GLU A 21 -10.96 12.59 -6.25
CA GLU A 21 -12.19 12.68 -5.47
C GLU A 21 -13.39 12.21 -6.29
N ARG A 22 -13.54 12.71 -7.52
CA ARG A 22 -14.64 12.34 -8.42
C ARG A 22 -14.64 10.83 -8.71
N LEU A 23 -13.48 10.28 -9.07
CA LEU A 23 -13.31 8.87 -9.41
C LEU A 23 -13.72 7.95 -8.24
N VAL A 24 -13.25 8.26 -7.03
CA VAL A 24 -13.58 7.47 -5.84
C VAL A 24 -15.05 7.65 -5.46
N SER A 25 -15.60 8.87 -5.55
CA SER A 25 -16.99 9.17 -5.17
C SER A 25 -18.04 8.59 -6.11
N GLN A 26 -17.66 8.25 -7.35
CA GLN A 26 -18.55 7.57 -8.30
C GLN A 26 -18.81 6.11 -7.95
N ASP A 27 -17.89 5.47 -7.22
CA ASP A 27 -18.07 4.10 -6.73
C ASP A 27 -18.51 4.12 -5.25
N VAL A 28 -19.81 3.91 -5.03
CA VAL A 28 -20.41 3.93 -3.68
C VAL A 28 -19.76 2.90 -2.76
N SER A 29 -19.46 1.70 -3.27
CA SER A 29 -18.83 0.63 -2.48
C SER A 29 -17.40 0.99 -2.09
N LEU A 30 -16.62 1.53 -3.03
CA LEU A 30 -15.26 2.01 -2.78
C LEU A 30 -15.26 3.16 -1.77
N SER A 31 -16.10 4.18 -2.00
CA SER A 31 -16.25 5.32 -1.08
C SER A 31 -16.58 4.87 0.33
N TYR A 32 -17.52 3.96 0.49
CA TYR A 32 -17.92 3.44 1.80
C TYR A 32 -16.75 2.76 2.51
N ARG A 33 -16.02 1.86 1.82
CA ARG A 33 -14.86 1.18 2.38
C ARG A 33 -13.75 2.15 2.78
N VAL A 34 -13.45 3.12 1.91
CA VAL A 34 -12.43 4.14 2.18
C VAL A 34 -12.81 4.99 3.39
N LEU A 35 -14.04 5.50 3.46
CA LEU A 35 -14.51 6.30 4.59
C LEU A 35 -14.52 5.51 5.91
N ARG A 36 -14.87 4.23 5.87
CA ARG A 36 -14.76 3.36 7.05
C ARG A 36 -13.32 3.23 7.52
N CYS A 37 -12.39 3.01 6.59
CA CYS A 37 -10.97 2.90 6.90
C CYS A 37 -10.42 4.19 7.52
N ILE A 38 -10.78 5.36 6.96
CA ILE A 38 -10.42 6.68 7.52
C ILE A 38 -10.96 6.86 8.93
N ASN A 39 -12.19 6.43 9.18
CA ASN A 39 -12.87 6.56 10.47
C ASN A 39 -12.52 5.43 11.46
N SER A 40 -11.59 4.55 11.13
CA SER A 40 -11.14 3.51 12.05
C SER A 40 -10.40 4.08 13.26
N SER A 41 -10.32 3.29 14.32
CA SER A 41 -9.59 3.64 15.54
C SER A 41 -8.12 3.95 15.31
N TYR A 42 -7.52 3.38 14.26
CA TYR A 42 -6.12 3.61 13.91
C TYR A 42 -5.76 5.08 13.69
N TYR A 43 -6.65 5.86 13.05
CA TYR A 43 -6.36 7.26 12.75
C TYR A 43 -6.64 8.22 13.90
N HIS A 44 -7.30 7.76 14.97
CA HIS A 44 -7.61 8.55 16.18
C HIS A 44 -8.18 9.94 15.87
N LEU A 45 -9.05 10.02 14.85
CA LEU A 45 -9.61 11.28 14.42
C LEU A 45 -10.59 11.85 15.46
N PRO A 46 -10.52 13.15 15.77
CA PRO A 46 -11.40 13.78 16.76
C PRO A 46 -12.86 13.90 16.28
N ARG A 47 -13.08 13.78 14.97
CA ARG A 47 -14.41 13.83 14.33
C ARG A 47 -14.47 12.84 13.18
N LYS A 48 -15.68 12.34 12.90
CA LYS A 48 -15.93 11.50 11.74
C LYS A 48 -15.71 12.29 10.44
N VAL A 49 -15.19 11.60 9.44
CA VAL A 49 -15.01 12.08 8.08
C VAL A 49 -16.16 11.55 7.24
N ASP A 50 -16.92 12.45 6.64
CA ASP A 50 -18.16 12.13 5.92
C ASP A 50 -18.01 12.21 4.39
N SER A 51 -16.86 12.68 3.91
CA SER A 51 -16.60 12.78 2.47
C SER A 51 -15.16 12.49 2.10
N ILE A 52 -14.94 12.06 0.85
CA ILE A 52 -13.60 11.82 0.30
C ILE A 52 -12.77 13.10 0.34
N ARG A 53 -13.37 14.26 0.02
CA ARG A 53 -12.70 15.57 0.12
C ARG A 53 -12.19 15.87 1.52
N GLN A 54 -12.98 15.63 2.56
CA GLN A 54 -12.51 15.76 3.95
C GLN A 54 -11.35 14.78 4.25
N GLY A 55 -11.44 13.55 3.74
CA GLY A 55 -10.36 12.57 3.85
C GLY A 55 -9.04 13.09 3.26
N ILE A 56 -9.10 13.72 2.09
CA ILE A 56 -7.93 14.36 1.45
C ILE A 56 -7.36 15.47 2.33
N VAL A 57 -8.21 16.34 2.87
CA VAL A 57 -7.77 17.47 3.71
C VAL A 57 -7.10 16.99 5.00
N ILE A 58 -7.60 15.94 5.62
CA ILE A 58 -7.12 15.46 6.93
C ILE A 58 -5.88 14.55 6.78
N LEU A 59 -5.92 13.60 5.86
CA LEU A 59 -4.86 12.60 5.70
C LEU A 59 -3.83 12.93 4.62
N GLY A 60 -4.15 13.86 3.73
CA GLY A 60 -3.40 14.13 2.52
C GLY A 60 -3.78 13.19 1.36
N LEU A 61 -3.51 13.66 0.13
CA LEU A 61 -3.87 12.94 -1.10
C LEU A 61 -3.17 11.59 -1.21
N GLU A 62 -1.88 11.53 -0.86
CA GLU A 62 -1.09 10.31 -0.95
C GLU A 62 -1.67 9.19 -0.07
N ARG A 63 -1.98 9.50 1.19
CA ARG A 63 -2.59 8.54 2.10
C ARG A 63 -3.98 8.09 1.62
N LEU A 64 -4.76 9.00 1.07
CA LEU A 64 -6.06 8.64 0.49
C LEU A 64 -5.89 7.69 -0.70
N ARG A 65 -4.94 7.95 -1.61
CA ARG A 65 -4.63 7.05 -2.74
C ARG A 65 -4.25 5.65 -2.27
N GLN A 66 -3.43 5.53 -1.23
CA GLN A 66 -3.09 4.25 -0.61
C GLN A 66 -4.34 3.51 -0.11
N LEU A 67 -5.22 4.18 0.62
CA LEU A 67 -6.46 3.60 1.14
C LEU A 67 -7.42 3.18 0.01
N CYS A 68 -7.56 4.01 -1.02
CA CYS A 68 -8.37 3.67 -2.19
C CYS A 68 -7.81 2.42 -2.90
N THR A 69 -6.49 2.32 -3.04
CA THR A 69 -5.84 1.16 -3.65
C THR A 69 -6.09 -0.12 -2.84
N LEU A 70 -5.98 -0.03 -1.52
CA LEU A 70 -6.28 -1.16 -0.63
C LEU A 70 -7.75 -1.59 -0.74
N ALA A 71 -8.67 -0.63 -0.67
CA ALA A 71 -10.10 -0.90 -0.79
C ALA A 71 -10.50 -1.49 -2.14
N ALA A 72 -9.81 -1.08 -3.21
CA ALA A 72 -10.00 -1.62 -4.55
C ALA A 72 -9.47 -3.06 -4.67
N LEU A 73 -8.29 -3.35 -4.11
CA LEU A 73 -7.69 -4.69 -4.13
C LEU A 73 -8.49 -5.68 -3.29
N GLN A 74 -9.07 -5.26 -2.19
CA GLN A 74 -9.94 -6.11 -1.37
C GLN A 74 -11.18 -6.59 -2.13
N GLY A 75 -11.64 -5.83 -3.12
CA GLY A 75 -12.74 -6.22 -4.01
C GLY A 75 -12.38 -7.32 -5.03
N LEU A 76 -11.15 -7.83 -5.03
CA LEU A 76 -10.76 -9.00 -5.83
C LEU A 76 -11.26 -10.27 -5.14
N ASP A 77 -12.32 -10.86 -5.70
CA ASP A 77 -12.97 -12.06 -5.16
C ASP A 77 -12.04 -13.30 -5.17
N ASN A 78 -12.34 -14.26 -4.29
CA ASN A 78 -11.73 -15.59 -4.21
C ASN A 78 -10.28 -15.71 -3.71
N ARG A 79 -9.77 -14.77 -2.92
CA ARG A 79 -8.45 -14.93 -2.27
C ARG A 79 -8.59 -15.01 -0.74
N PRO A 80 -7.76 -15.85 -0.08
CA PRO A 80 -7.74 -15.89 1.37
C PRO A 80 -7.44 -14.49 1.97
N PRO A 81 -8.20 -14.04 2.98
CA PRO A 81 -7.98 -12.74 3.64
C PRO A 81 -6.53 -12.57 4.15
N SER A 82 -5.88 -13.64 4.54
CA SER A 82 -4.49 -13.64 5.01
C SER A 82 -3.49 -13.13 3.97
N LEU A 83 -3.73 -13.41 2.68
CA LEU A 83 -2.86 -12.88 1.61
C LEU A 83 -2.96 -11.36 1.51
N PHE A 84 -4.16 -10.83 1.71
CA PHE A 84 -4.38 -9.40 1.69
C PHE A 84 -3.73 -8.72 2.92
N VAL A 85 -3.86 -9.32 4.10
CA VAL A 85 -3.17 -8.84 5.32
C VAL A 85 -1.65 -8.82 5.11
N THR A 86 -1.08 -9.90 4.53
CA THR A 86 0.36 -9.95 4.23
C THR A 86 0.77 -8.84 3.25
N ALA A 87 -0.03 -8.62 2.20
CA ALA A 87 0.25 -7.56 1.23
C ALA A 87 0.23 -6.16 1.88
N MET A 88 -0.76 -5.91 2.75
CA MET A 88 -0.87 -4.65 3.48
C MET A 88 0.29 -4.46 4.48
N ALA A 89 0.62 -5.50 5.24
CA ALA A 89 1.73 -5.45 6.20
C ALA A 89 3.05 -5.14 5.48
N ARG A 90 3.33 -5.81 4.34
CA ARG A 90 4.52 -5.54 3.53
C ARG A 90 4.53 -4.12 2.98
N ALA A 91 3.41 -3.63 2.47
CA ALA A 91 3.26 -2.26 1.98
C ALA A 91 3.62 -1.24 3.07
N ARG A 92 3.02 -1.42 4.26
CA ARG A 92 3.25 -0.54 5.40
C ARG A 92 4.67 -0.61 5.93
N MET A 93 5.25 -1.81 6.01
CA MET A 93 6.65 -1.99 6.41
C MET A 93 7.60 -1.29 5.44
N CYS A 94 7.42 -1.46 4.12
CA CYS A 94 8.24 -0.77 3.12
C CYS A 94 8.13 0.75 3.26
N GLU A 95 6.93 1.28 3.46
CA GLU A 95 6.71 2.71 3.70
C GLU A 95 7.50 3.23 4.90
N GLN A 96 7.45 2.51 6.00
CA GLN A 96 8.16 2.90 7.23
C GLN A 96 9.67 2.80 7.09
N LEU A 97 10.17 1.73 6.47
CA LEU A 97 11.60 1.57 6.20
C LEU A 97 12.12 2.67 5.28
N GLY A 98 11.36 3.08 4.25
CA GLY A 98 11.70 4.22 3.40
C GLY A 98 11.81 5.52 4.20
N ARG A 99 10.85 5.78 5.10
CA ARG A 99 10.86 6.94 6.01
C ARG A 99 12.06 6.92 6.96
N LEU A 100 12.36 5.77 7.55
CA LEU A 100 13.53 5.59 8.42
C LEU A 100 14.85 5.76 7.66
N GLY A 101 14.87 5.45 6.35
CA GLY A 101 15.98 5.74 5.44
C GLY A 101 16.14 7.21 5.07
N GLY A 102 15.25 8.10 5.56
CA GLY A 102 15.32 9.54 5.33
C GLY A 102 14.54 10.03 4.11
N ASP A 103 13.77 9.17 3.45
CA ASP A 103 12.97 9.58 2.29
C ASP A 103 11.66 10.26 2.76
N ALA A 104 11.40 11.45 2.24
CA ALA A 104 10.19 12.20 2.55
C ALA A 104 8.98 11.69 1.74
N GLN A 105 9.23 11.12 0.55
CA GLN A 105 8.19 10.57 -0.32
C GLN A 105 8.08 9.06 -0.14
N THR A 106 7.21 8.62 0.72
CA THR A 106 7.08 7.20 1.10
C THR A 106 6.04 6.42 0.29
N GLY A 107 5.23 7.09 -0.53
CA GLY A 107 4.22 6.45 -1.39
C GLY A 107 4.78 5.38 -2.32
N PRO A 108 5.87 5.63 -3.06
CA PRO A 108 6.49 4.62 -3.92
C PRO A 108 6.92 3.36 -3.17
N TYR A 109 7.35 3.48 -1.90
CA TYR A 109 7.70 2.32 -1.05
C TYR A 109 6.46 1.50 -0.69
N PHE A 110 5.37 2.18 -0.29
CA PHE A 110 4.10 1.53 0.01
C PHE A 110 3.59 0.73 -1.20
N ILE A 111 3.56 1.37 -2.37
CA ILE A 111 3.08 0.74 -3.61
C ILE A 111 3.99 -0.41 -4.04
N THR A 112 5.31 -0.28 -3.91
CA THR A 112 6.25 -1.37 -4.19
C THR A 112 5.99 -2.57 -3.28
N GLY A 113 5.82 -2.35 -1.99
CA GLY A 113 5.48 -3.41 -1.04
C GLY A 113 4.16 -4.10 -1.37
N LEU A 114 3.11 -3.33 -1.62
CA LEU A 114 1.78 -3.82 -1.95
C LEU A 114 1.77 -4.62 -3.25
N PHE A 115 2.34 -4.05 -4.31
CA PHE A 115 2.33 -4.66 -5.64
C PHE A 115 3.28 -5.85 -5.77
N SER A 116 4.22 -6.00 -4.84
CA SER A 116 5.04 -7.21 -4.76
C SER A 116 4.25 -8.50 -4.47
N MET A 117 2.96 -8.39 -4.18
CA MET A 117 2.02 -9.50 -3.96
C MET A 117 0.95 -9.59 -5.06
N LEU A 118 0.99 -8.73 -6.07
CA LEU A 118 -0.05 -8.72 -7.11
C LEU A 118 -0.12 -10.03 -7.90
N ASP A 119 0.99 -10.67 -8.16
CA ASP A 119 1.04 -11.99 -8.81
C ASP A 119 0.27 -13.04 -8.02
N VAL A 120 0.45 -13.08 -6.70
CA VAL A 120 -0.28 -13.98 -5.80
C VAL A 120 -1.77 -13.59 -5.72
N LEU A 121 -2.06 -12.28 -5.64
CA LEU A 121 -3.42 -11.77 -5.52
C LEU A 121 -4.24 -11.93 -6.81
N THR A 122 -3.61 -11.84 -7.98
CA THR A 122 -4.30 -11.91 -9.28
C THR A 122 -4.14 -13.25 -9.99
N GLY A 123 -3.09 -13.99 -9.67
CA GLY A 123 -2.70 -15.19 -10.40
C GLY A 123 -2.00 -14.92 -11.74
N LEU A 124 -1.60 -13.68 -12.00
CA LEU A 124 -0.90 -13.26 -13.21
C LEU A 124 0.56 -12.94 -12.89
N PRO A 125 1.52 -13.26 -13.79
CA PRO A 125 2.93 -12.93 -13.59
C PRO A 125 3.13 -11.42 -13.40
N ILE A 126 3.99 -11.03 -12.43
CA ILE A 126 4.26 -9.62 -12.12
C ILE A 126 4.77 -8.85 -13.35
N ALA A 127 5.57 -9.48 -14.21
CA ALA A 127 6.10 -8.87 -15.44
C ALA A 127 4.98 -8.38 -16.38
N ARG A 128 3.88 -9.15 -16.52
CA ARG A 128 2.71 -8.73 -17.29
C ARG A 128 1.94 -7.59 -16.61
N LEU A 129 1.80 -7.68 -15.29
CA LEU A 129 1.04 -6.67 -14.54
C LEU A 129 1.70 -5.29 -14.61
N VAL A 130 3.03 -5.23 -14.54
CA VAL A 130 3.74 -3.94 -14.61
C VAL A 130 3.70 -3.29 -16.00
N GLU A 131 3.49 -4.07 -17.07
CA GLU A 131 3.29 -3.54 -18.42
C GLU A 131 1.92 -2.86 -18.59
N GLU A 132 0.92 -3.33 -17.86
CA GLU A 132 -0.46 -2.80 -17.92
C GLU A 132 -0.71 -1.62 -16.96
N LEU A 133 0.20 -1.41 -16.00
CA LEU A 133 0.06 -0.38 -14.97
C LEU A 133 1.00 0.80 -15.26
N PRO A 134 0.52 2.05 -15.25
CA PRO A 134 1.35 3.24 -15.41
C PRO A 134 2.16 3.50 -14.13
N LEU A 135 3.11 2.62 -13.84
CA LEU A 135 3.98 2.72 -12.67
C LEU A 135 5.24 3.51 -12.98
N ALA A 136 5.72 4.25 -11.99
CA ALA A 136 7.01 4.92 -12.09
C ALA A 136 8.14 3.91 -12.40
N PRO A 137 9.11 4.22 -13.28
CA PRO A 137 10.16 3.29 -13.70
C PRO A 137 10.94 2.67 -12.53
N GLN A 138 11.13 3.43 -11.46
CA GLN A 138 11.78 2.95 -10.23
C GLN A 138 10.98 1.86 -9.51
N VAL A 139 9.65 1.95 -9.50
CA VAL A 139 8.76 0.92 -8.93
C VAL A 139 8.82 -0.34 -9.78
N VAL A 140 8.77 -0.20 -11.11
CA VAL A 140 8.88 -1.34 -12.02
C VAL A 140 10.20 -2.10 -11.81
N ARG A 141 11.34 -1.39 -11.77
CA ARG A 141 12.65 -2.02 -11.51
C ARG A 141 12.70 -2.71 -10.15
N ALA A 142 12.13 -2.09 -9.13
CA ALA A 142 12.05 -2.70 -7.80
C ALA A 142 11.22 -3.98 -7.77
N LEU A 143 10.09 -4.01 -8.49
CA LEU A 143 9.20 -5.17 -8.55
C LEU A 143 9.76 -6.32 -9.36
N VAL A 144 10.39 -6.03 -10.50
CA VAL A 144 10.87 -7.06 -11.46
C VAL A 144 12.27 -7.56 -11.10
N ALA A 145 13.19 -6.65 -10.75
CA ALA A 145 14.61 -6.96 -10.53
C ALA A 145 15.07 -6.73 -9.09
N GLU A 146 14.21 -6.21 -8.20
CA GLU A 146 14.56 -5.81 -6.84
C GLU A 146 15.74 -4.83 -6.77
N GLU A 147 15.80 -3.90 -7.74
CA GLU A 147 16.86 -2.91 -7.88
C GLU A 147 16.50 -1.55 -7.28
N GLY A 148 17.53 -0.75 -6.99
CA GLY A 148 17.42 0.59 -6.43
C GLY A 148 17.00 0.60 -4.96
N THR A 149 16.73 1.79 -4.43
CA THR A 149 16.37 1.98 -3.01
C THR A 149 15.06 1.26 -2.67
N LEU A 150 14.06 1.37 -3.54
CA LEU A 150 12.77 0.67 -3.38
C LEU A 150 12.97 -0.85 -3.36
N GLY A 151 13.81 -1.39 -4.26
CA GLY A 151 14.11 -2.82 -4.31
C GLY A 151 14.87 -3.30 -3.09
N SER A 152 15.82 -2.51 -2.57
CA SER A 152 16.56 -2.84 -1.35
C SER A 152 15.63 -2.91 -0.13
N VAL A 153 14.70 -1.95 -0.01
CA VAL A 153 13.69 -1.95 1.06
C VAL A 153 12.74 -3.15 0.91
N LEU A 154 12.30 -3.47 -0.30
CA LEU A 154 11.46 -4.64 -0.55
C LEU A 154 12.18 -5.94 -0.17
N LYS A 155 13.47 -6.10 -0.50
CA LYS A 155 14.30 -7.23 -0.07
C LYS A 155 14.35 -7.35 1.44
N CYS A 156 14.56 -6.24 2.14
CA CYS A 156 14.60 -6.20 3.59
C CYS A 156 13.26 -6.68 4.20
N ALA A 157 12.12 -6.16 3.70
CA ALA A 157 10.81 -6.57 4.18
C ALA A 157 10.55 -8.07 3.94
N ARG A 158 10.83 -8.58 2.73
CA ARG A 158 10.69 -10.00 2.40
C ARG A 158 11.61 -10.90 3.21
N ALA A 159 12.85 -10.46 3.47
CA ALA A 159 13.80 -11.21 4.30
C ALA A 159 13.31 -11.29 5.75
N TYR A 160 12.74 -10.21 6.28
CA TYR A 160 12.17 -10.18 7.62
C TYR A 160 10.99 -11.16 7.75
N GLU A 161 10.04 -11.11 6.82
CA GLU A 161 8.87 -12.01 6.77
C GLU A 161 9.27 -13.50 6.75
N ARG A 162 10.41 -13.82 6.13
CA ARG A 162 10.94 -15.20 6.01
C ARG A 162 11.91 -15.58 7.12
N ALA A 163 12.13 -14.72 8.11
CA ALA A 163 13.17 -14.87 9.13
C ALA A 163 14.60 -15.09 8.56
N ALA A 164 14.87 -14.54 7.38
CA ALA A 164 16.17 -14.63 6.72
C ALA A 164 17.13 -13.54 7.22
N TRP A 165 17.49 -13.60 8.51
CA TRP A 165 18.21 -12.56 9.25
C TRP A 165 19.53 -12.14 8.63
N GLN A 166 20.26 -13.05 8.00
CA GLN A 166 21.52 -12.74 7.33
C GLN A 166 21.34 -11.78 6.14
N GLN A 167 20.19 -11.78 5.50
CA GLN A 167 19.89 -10.89 4.37
C GLN A 167 19.47 -9.48 4.82
N ILE A 168 19.06 -9.33 6.08
CA ILE A 168 18.63 -8.06 6.66
C ILE A 168 19.85 -7.20 7.08
N ALA A 169 20.99 -7.80 7.36
CA ALA A 169 22.21 -7.10 7.82
C ALA A 169 22.75 -6.06 6.81
N HIS A 170 22.24 -6.04 5.58
CA HIS A 170 22.60 -5.06 4.54
C HIS A 170 21.66 -3.84 4.49
N ALA A 171 20.58 -3.82 5.27
CA ALA A 171 19.80 -2.60 5.46
C ALA A 171 20.58 -1.70 6.43
N ASN A 172 20.98 -0.49 6.02
CA ASN A 172 21.68 0.49 6.89
C ASN A 172 20.79 1.02 8.04
N LEU A 173 19.95 0.16 8.60
CA LEU A 173 19.01 0.45 9.69
C LEU A 173 19.28 -0.47 10.87
N ALA A 174 19.12 0.05 12.08
CA ALA A 174 19.23 -0.74 13.30
C ALA A 174 18.14 -1.85 13.32
N PRO A 175 18.49 -3.09 13.73
CA PRO A 175 17.55 -4.21 13.76
C PRO A 175 16.28 -3.93 14.57
N GLU A 176 16.41 -3.13 15.64
CA GLU A 176 15.28 -2.72 16.49
C GLU A 176 14.26 -1.87 15.73
N LEU A 177 14.72 -0.99 14.84
CA LEU A 177 13.86 -0.15 13.99
C LEU A 177 13.14 -1.00 12.96
N ILE A 178 13.82 -1.97 12.35
CA ILE A 178 13.20 -2.89 11.38
C ILE A 178 12.13 -3.73 12.07
N ARG A 179 12.41 -4.24 13.29
CA ARG A 179 11.43 -4.97 14.09
C ARG A 179 10.23 -4.11 14.44
N ALA A 180 10.44 -2.87 14.88
CA ALA A 180 9.37 -1.95 15.22
C ALA A 180 8.48 -1.65 13.99
N ALA A 181 9.09 -1.43 12.84
CA ALA A 181 8.39 -1.21 11.58
C ALA A 181 7.53 -2.42 11.20
N TYR A 182 8.03 -3.65 11.35
CA TYR A 182 7.26 -4.85 11.07
C TYR A 182 6.07 -5.02 12.02
N VAL A 183 6.29 -4.86 13.32
CA VAL A 183 5.22 -5.00 14.33
C VAL A 183 4.09 -4.00 14.08
N ASP A 184 4.43 -2.71 13.89
CA ASP A 184 3.42 -1.69 13.56
C ASP A 184 2.70 -2.00 12.24
N ALA A 185 3.41 -2.49 11.23
CA ALA A 185 2.83 -2.85 9.95
C ALA A 185 1.80 -3.98 10.07
N VAL A 186 2.07 -5.00 10.88
CA VAL A 186 1.15 -6.12 11.12
C VAL A 186 -0.10 -5.63 11.84
N PHE A 187 0.05 -4.87 12.93
CA PHE A 187 -1.10 -4.31 13.67
C PHE A 187 -1.98 -3.46 12.78
N TRP A 188 -1.36 -2.56 11.99
CA TRP A 188 -2.09 -1.74 11.06
C TRP A 188 -2.84 -2.56 10.00
N ALA A 189 -2.21 -3.61 9.46
CA ALA A 189 -2.82 -4.45 8.43
C ALA A 189 -4.03 -5.23 8.96
N GLU A 190 -3.95 -5.76 10.18
CA GLU A 190 -5.06 -6.47 10.84
C GLU A 190 -6.25 -5.54 11.13
N GLU A 191 -5.98 -4.35 11.64
CA GLU A 191 -7.01 -3.35 11.90
C GLU A 191 -7.68 -2.87 10.59
N ALA A 192 -6.88 -2.58 9.58
CA ALA A 192 -7.39 -2.19 8.26
C ALA A 192 -8.22 -3.31 7.64
N GLN A 193 -7.78 -4.57 7.72
CA GLN A 193 -8.54 -5.73 7.22
C GLN A 193 -9.89 -5.85 7.95
N THR A 194 -9.90 -5.79 9.27
CA THR A 194 -11.13 -5.86 10.06
C THR A 194 -12.11 -4.75 9.65
N THR A 195 -11.60 -3.55 9.48
CA THR A 195 -12.40 -2.38 9.08
C THR A 195 -12.94 -2.52 7.66
N LEU A 196 -12.15 -3.01 6.73
CA LEU A 196 -12.54 -3.17 5.32
C LEU A 196 -13.53 -4.33 5.12
N SER A 197 -13.46 -5.39 5.93
CA SER A 197 -14.29 -6.61 5.79
C SER A 197 -15.65 -6.52 6.46
N ALA A 198 -15.85 -5.59 7.38
CA ALA A 198 -17.12 -5.41 8.11
C ALA A 198 -18.08 -4.51 7.35
#